data_674a30d98a76403aa6d316f2b53d916e
#
_entry.id   674a30d98a76403aa6d316f2b53d916e
#
_cell.length_a   1.000
_cell.length_b   1.000
_cell.length_c   1.000
_cell.angle_alpha   90.00
_cell.angle_beta   90.00
_cell.angle_gamma   90.00
#
_symmetry.space_group_name_H-M   'P 1'
#
loop_
_entity.id
_entity.type
_entity.pdbx_description
1 polymer ?
#
loop_
_entity_poly.entity_id
_entity_poly.type
_entity_poly.pdbx_seq_one_letter_code
_entity_poly.pdbx_strand_id
1 'polypeptide(L)'
;MSLEASAMTASTAALAPSPQPLAPSSPPMSLQIYISGKFYDKENAKISVYDHGLLYGDGVFEGMRSYSGKVFRLKEHLDRLWDSAKAIWLTIPISKEEMGKAVNDTLAKNNIKDGYIRLIVTRGAGALGLDPNKCASPQVIVIADHIQLYPKEMYEGGLSIITASTIRNHSAALNPRIKSLNYLNNIMAKIEGLQAGCVEALMLNAKGEVAECTGDNIFLVKKRRLMTPPLDAGILEGITRNAVMELAAGAGMEVAEMALTKHDVYVADEVFLTGSAAEVIPVVKVDSRVIGDGKPGPITRDLTARFHKLTRE
;
A
#
# COMPACT_ATOMS: atom_id res chain seq x y z
N MET A 1 74.03 49.53 33.61
CA MET A 1 73.69 48.11 33.19
C MET A 1 72.51 48.17 32.28
N SER A 2 72.76 48.16 30.98
CA SER A 2 71.80 48.31 29.89
C SER A 2 71.26 46.92 29.52
N LEU A 3 69.97 46.80 29.35
CA LEU A 3 69.29 45.65 28.75
C LEU A 3 68.79 46.05 27.37
N GLU A 4 69.39 45.44 26.35
CA GLU A 4 68.98 45.56 24.96
C GLU A 4 67.69 44.74 24.74
N ALA A 5 66.68 45.37 24.15
CA ALA A 5 65.48 44.70 23.71
C ALA A 5 65.60 44.34 22.23
N SER A 6 65.62 43.05 21.95
CA SER A 6 65.59 42.51 20.60
C SER A 6 64.12 42.55 20.03
N ALA A 7 63.98 43.25 18.91
CA ALA A 7 62.70 43.33 18.19
C ALA A 7 62.52 42.10 17.27
N MET A 8 61.57 41.24 17.54
CA MET A 8 61.11 40.21 16.62
C MET A 8 60.13 40.77 15.62
N THR A 9 60.44 40.78 14.36
CA THR A 9 59.56 41.10 13.24
C THR A 9 58.60 39.93 12.98
N ALA A 10 57.31 40.16 13.22
CA ALA A 10 56.27 39.21 12.87
C ALA A 10 55.95 39.30 11.38
N SER A 11 56.17 38.22 10.65
CA SER A 11 55.75 38.05 9.26
C SER A 11 54.19 37.77 9.20
N THR A 12 53.47 38.68 8.59
CA THR A 12 52.03 38.49 8.31
C THR A 12 51.91 37.64 7.06
N ALA A 13 51.65 36.33 7.26
CA ALA A 13 51.18 35.46 6.18
C ALA A 13 49.71 35.76 5.86
N ALA A 14 49.43 36.18 4.63
CA ALA A 14 48.07 36.39 4.13
C ALA A 14 47.33 35.06 4.09
N LEU A 15 46.24 34.96 4.84
CA LEU A 15 45.30 33.84 4.79
C LEU A 15 44.59 33.80 3.43
N ALA A 16 44.66 32.66 2.74
CA ALA A 16 43.93 32.42 1.51
C ALA A 16 42.41 32.54 1.77
N PRO A 17 41.61 33.06 0.83
CA PRO A 17 40.16 33.19 1.01
C PRO A 17 39.53 31.81 1.15
N SER A 18 38.68 31.65 2.17
CA SER A 18 37.86 30.44 2.39
C SER A 18 37.01 30.14 1.16
N PRO A 19 36.86 28.88 0.75
CA PRO A 19 35.97 28.52 -0.36
C PRO A 19 34.55 28.98 -0.05
N GLN A 20 33.97 29.75 -0.96
CA GLN A 20 32.55 30.13 -0.87
C GLN A 20 31.69 28.86 -0.90
N PRO A 21 30.62 28.79 -0.06
CA PRO A 21 29.70 27.70 -0.15
C PRO A 21 29.04 27.69 -1.54
N LEU A 22 29.10 26.53 -2.19
CA LEU A 22 28.36 26.29 -3.43
C LEU A 22 26.91 26.69 -3.24
N ALA A 23 26.38 27.49 -4.17
CA ALA A 23 24.95 27.82 -4.19
C ALA A 23 24.12 26.54 -4.12
N PRO A 24 23.05 26.49 -3.34
CA PRO A 24 22.22 25.30 -3.25
C PRO A 24 21.73 24.94 -4.65
N SER A 25 21.95 23.66 -5.04
CA SER A 25 21.32 23.08 -6.22
C SER A 25 19.82 23.38 -6.16
N SER A 26 19.21 23.68 -7.30
CA SER A 26 17.78 23.98 -7.41
C SER A 26 16.96 23.11 -6.45
N PRO A 27 15.97 23.66 -5.73
CA PRO A 27 15.16 22.88 -4.81
C PRO A 27 14.61 21.65 -5.58
N PRO A 28 14.56 20.47 -4.95
CA PRO A 28 14.02 19.29 -5.60
C PRO A 28 12.61 19.63 -6.11
N MET A 29 12.33 19.30 -7.39
CA MET A 29 11.03 19.58 -7.98
C MET A 29 9.93 18.94 -7.11
N SER A 30 8.95 19.74 -6.69
CA SER A 30 7.79 19.26 -5.93
C SER A 30 7.05 18.21 -6.75
N LEU A 31 6.62 17.12 -6.08
CA LEU A 31 5.80 16.10 -6.72
C LEU A 31 4.54 16.71 -7.33
N GLN A 32 4.22 16.28 -8.54
CA GLN A 32 3.03 16.71 -9.26
C GLN A 32 1.89 15.74 -9.00
N ILE A 33 0.78 16.25 -8.50
CA ILE A 33 -0.45 15.53 -8.20
C ILE A 33 -1.47 15.84 -9.29
N TYR A 34 -2.06 14.82 -9.90
CA TYR A 34 -3.18 15.01 -10.82
C TYR A 34 -4.49 15.14 -10.06
N ILE A 35 -5.28 16.18 -10.36
CA ILE A 35 -6.65 16.34 -9.86
C ILE A 35 -7.54 16.76 -11.02
N SER A 36 -8.47 15.90 -11.41
CA SER A 36 -9.56 16.17 -12.37
C SER A 36 -9.10 16.95 -13.61
N GLY A 37 -8.08 16.44 -14.31
CA GLY A 37 -7.58 17.01 -15.59
C GLY A 37 -6.41 17.99 -15.44
N LYS A 38 -5.98 18.34 -14.22
CA LYS A 38 -4.90 19.31 -13.98
C LYS A 38 -3.83 18.72 -13.05
N PHE A 39 -2.60 19.22 -13.22
CA PHE A 39 -1.49 18.91 -12.32
C PHE A 39 -1.23 20.07 -11.36
N TYR A 40 -0.97 19.74 -10.12
CA TYR A 40 -0.67 20.69 -9.04
C TYR A 40 0.58 20.22 -8.30
N ASP A 41 1.39 21.16 -7.84
CA ASP A 41 2.44 20.86 -6.89
C ASP A 41 1.83 20.27 -5.61
N LYS A 42 2.52 19.35 -4.96
CA LYS A 42 2.07 18.64 -3.76
C LYS A 42 1.46 19.56 -2.69
N GLU A 43 2.05 20.72 -2.46
CA GLU A 43 1.60 21.72 -1.48
C GLU A 43 0.30 22.44 -1.90
N ASN A 44 0.02 22.47 -3.20
CA ASN A 44 -1.14 23.13 -3.80
C ASN A 44 -2.25 22.16 -4.21
N ALA A 45 -2.01 20.85 -4.12
CA ALA A 45 -2.99 19.81 -4.40
C ALA A 45 -4.04 19.74 -3.29
N LYS A 46 -5.19 20.37 -3.49
CA LYS A 46 -6.26 20.53 -2.49
C LYS A 46 -7.61 20.15 -3.06
N ILE A 47 -8.48 19.64 -2.20
CA ILE A 47 -9.90 19.40 -2.47
C ILE A 47 -10.75 20.26 -1.52
N SER A 48 -12.03 20.40 -1.84
CA SER A 48 -12.98 21.12 -1.00
C SER A 48 -13.15 20.42 0.36
N VAL A 49 -13.31 21.22 1.44
CA VAL A 49 -13.72 20.68 2.75
C VAL A 49 -15.15 20.14 2.74
N TYR A 50 -15.95 20.47 1.72
CA TYR A 50 -17.28 19.94 1.49
C TYR A 50 -17.28 18.67 0.60
N ASP A 51 -16.10 18.11 0.27
CA ASP A 51 -16.01 16.87 -0.48
C ASP A 51 -16.52 15.70 0.39
N HIS A 52 -17.49 14.94 -0.13
CA HIS A 52 -18.10 13.83 0.60
C HIS A 52 -17.11 12.68 0.84
N GLY A 53 -16.05 12.57 0.04
CA GLY A 53 -14.92 11.68 0.33
C GLY A 53 -14.23 12.03 1.64
N LEU A 54 -14.08 13.34 1.96
CA LEU A 54 -13.55 13.81 3.22
C LEU A 54 -14.59 13.71 4.35
N LEU A 55 -15.83 14.14 4.12
CA LEU A 55 -16.85 14.22 5.16
C LEU A 55 -17.37 12.86 5.61
N TYR A 56 -17.52 11.92 4.68
CA TYR A 56 -18.22 10.65 4.93
C TYR A 56 -17.47 9.41 4.45
N GLY A 57 -16.29 9.56 3.84
CA GLY A 57 -15.59 8.46 3.19
C GLY A 57 -16.30 7.98 1.91
N ASP A 58 -17.16 8.82 1.30
CA ASP A 58 -17.90 8.49 0.09
C ASP A 58 -17.01 8.65 -1.15
N GLY A 59 -16.39 7.54 -1.50
CA GLY A 59 -15.46 7.41 -2.60
C GLY A 59 -14.78 6.06 -2.62
N VAL A 60 -14.00 5.83 -3.65
CA VAL A 60 -13.28 4.59 -3.91
C VAL A 60 -11.82 4.89 -4.24
N PHE A 61 -10.94 3.90 -4.06
CA PHE A 61 -9.54 4.11 -4.38
C PHE A 61 -8.84 2.83 -4.84
N GLU A 62 -7.67 3.02 -5.46
CA GLU A 62 -6.72 1.97 -5.77
C GLU A 62 -5.33 2.29 -5.24
N GLY A 63 -4.60 1.24 -4.93
CA GLY A 63 -3.17 1.28 -4.67
C GLY A 63 -2.47 0.37 -5.65
N MET A 64 -1.59 0.92 -6.47
CA MET A 64 -0.90 0.19 -7.54
C MET A 64 0.62 0.37 -7.42
N ARG A 65 1.39 -0.53 -8.01
CA ARG A 65 2.84 -0.36 -8.16
C ARG A 65 3.23 -0.28 -9.63
N SER A 66 4.22 0.54 -9.88
CA SER A 66 4.95 0.54 -11.15
C SER A 66 6.31 -0.13 -10.98
N TYR A 67 6.71 -0.88 -11.99
CA TYR A 67 8.01 -1.52 -12.10
C TYR A 67 8.59 -1.18 -13.46
N SER A 68 9.79 -0.59 -13.48
CA SER A 68 10.45 -0.14 -14.72
C SER A 68 9.55 0.74 -15.61
N GLY A 69 8.69 1.56 -15.00
CA GLY A 69 7.77 2.48 -15.67
C GLY A 69 6.44 1.87 -16.14
N LYS A 70 6.21 0.57 -15.93
CA LYS A 70 4.93 -0.09 -16.22
C LYS A 70 4.12 -0.30 -14.95
N VAL A 71 2.84 0.05 -14.96
CA VAL A 71 1.93 -0.24 -13.83
C VAL A 71 1.51 -1.70 -13.88
N PHE A 72 1.82 -2.43 -12.82
CA PHE A 72 1.47 -3.84 -12.72
C PHE A 72 -0.05 -4.02 -12.69
N ARG A 73 -0.57 -4.85 -13.60
CA ARG A 73 -2.01 -5.20 -13.66
C ARG A 73 -2.94 -3.97 -13.66
N LEU A 74 -2.57 -2.90 -14.39
CA LEU A 74 -3.36 -1.66 -14.45
C LEU A 74 -4.82 -1.91 -14.82
N LYS A 75 -5.07 -2.77 -15.82
CA LYS A 75 -6.43 -3.07 -16.29
C LYS A 75 -7.28 -3.64 -15.14
N GLU A 76 -6.78 -4.64 -14.44
CA GLU A 76 -7.47 -5.31 -13.34
C GLU A 76 -7.73 -4.34 -12.16
N HIS A 77 -6.80 -3.44 -11.87
CA HIS A 77 -7.01 -2.38 -10.89
C HIS A 77 -8.12 -1.42 -11.31
N LEU A 78 -8.15 -1.01 -12.59
CA LEU A 78 -9.20 -0.14 -13.09
C LEU A 78 -10.56 -0.86 -13.11
N ASP A 79 -10.61 -2.13 -13.50
CA ASP A 79 -11.84 -2.92 -13.47
C ASP A 79 -12.41 -2.95 -12.03
N ARG A 80 -11.59 -3.25 -11.02
CA ARG A 80 -12.02 -3.26 -9.60
C ARG A 80 -12.43 -1.88 -9.10
N LEU A 81 -11.77 -0.80 -9.54
CA LEU A 81 -12.16 0.57 -9.20
C LEU A 81 -13.57 0.88 -9.71
N TRP A 82 -13.89 0.49 -10.96
CA TRP A 82 -15.23 0.67 -11.56
C TRP A 82 -16.28 -0.18 -10.86
N ASP A 83 -15.96 -1.41 -10.49
CA ASP A 83 -16.86 -2.29 -9.73
C ASP A 83 -17.15 -1.69 -8.35
N SER A 84 -16.12 -1.19 -7.67
CA SER A 84 -16.27 -0.50 -6.38
C SER A 84 -17.12 0.77 -6.49
N ALA A 85 -16.88 1.58 -7.51
CA ALA A 85 -17.66 2.80 -7.76
C ALA A 85 -19.13 2.47 -8.07
N LYS A 86 -19.38 1.48 -8.94
CA LYS A 86 -20.73 1.01 -9.26
C LYS A 86 -21.48 0.53 -8.01
N ALA A 87 -20.81 -0.18 -7.11
CA ALA A 87 -21.42 -0.70 -5.90
C ALA A 87 -21.90 0.40 -4.94
N ILE A 88 -21.26 1.58 -4.94
CA ILE A 88 -21.68 2.75 -4.15
C ILE A 88 -22.44 3.80 -4.99
N TRP A 89 -22.88 3.42 -6.19
CA TRP A 89 -23.61 4.31 -7.09
C TRP A 89 -22.83 5.60 -7.44
N LEU A 90 -21.51 5.49 -7.60
CA LEU A 90 -20.61 6.57 -7.99
C LEU A 90 -20.26 6.47 -9.48
N THR A 91 -20.61 7.47 -10.27
CA THR A 91 -20.19 7.56 -11.66
C THR A 91 -18.81 8.20 -11.76
N ILE A 92 -17.84 7.46 -12.30
CA ILE A 92 -16.50 8.00 -12.57
C ILE A 92 -16.59 8.93 -13.80
N PRO A 93 -16.08 10.18 -13.72
CA PRO A 93 -16.35 11.21 -14.74
C PRO A 93 -15.50 11.08 -16.02
N ILE A 94 -14.60 10.13 -16.09
CA ILE A 94 -13.71 9.86 -17.24
C ILE A 94 -13.73 8.38 -17.59
N SER A 95 -13.31 8.01 -18.81
CA SER A 95 -13.21 6.61 -19.25
C SER A 95 -12.03 5.88 -18.58
N LYS A 96 -12.01 4.53 -18.68
CA LYS A 96 -10.88 3.72 -18.20
C LYS A 96 -9.57 4.06 -18.94
N GLU A 97 -9.65 4.37 -20.22
CA GLU A 97 -8.52 4.75 -21.06
C GLU A 97 -7.93 6.09 -20.58
N GLU A 98 -8.78 7.09 -20.36
CA GLU A 98 -8.38 8.39 -19.81
C GLU A 98 -7.79 8.25 -18.41
N MET A 99 -8.37 7.38 -17.57
CA MET A 99 -7.84 7.09 -16.23
C MET A 99 -6.45 6.45 -16.32
N GLY A 100 -6.28 5.46 -17.17
CA GLY A 100 -4.98 4.83 -17.41
C GLY A 100 -3.93 5.84 -17.90
N LYS A 101 -4.34 6.75 -18.77
CA LYS A 101 -3.47 7.85 -19.24
C LYS A 101 -3.10 8.77 -18.07
N ALA A 102 -4.05 9.21 -17.25
CA ALA A 102 -3.80 10.07 -16.10
C ALA A 102 -2.80 9.43 -15.10
N VAL A 103 -2.92 8.12 -14.86
CA VAL A 103 -1.99 7.35 -14.02
C VAL A 103 -0.57 7.38 -14.62
N ASN A 104 -0.43 7.05 -15.91
CA ASN A 104 0.88 7.00 -16.57
C ASN A 104 1.51 8.40 -16.71
N ASP A 105 0.72 9.42 -17.04
CA ASP A 105 1.18 10.81 -17.11
C ASP A 105 1.68 11.31 -15.74
N THR A 106 1.05 10.88 -14.64
CA THR A 106 1.48 11.24 -13.27
C THR A 106 2.83 10.61 -12.94
N LEU A 107 3.05 9.34 -13.29
CA LEU A 107 4.35 8.70 -13.14
C LEU A 107 5.43 9.40 -13.97
N ALA A 108 5.15 9.65 -15.24
CA ALA A 108 6.09 10.31 -16.16
C ALA A 108 6.46 11.71 -15.69
N LYS A 109 5.47 12.50 -15.24
CA LYS A 109 5.68 13.89 -14.79
C LYS A 109 6.54 13.96 -13.53
N ASN A 110 6.51 12.92 -12.71
CA ASN A 110 7.32 12.78 -11.50
C ASN A 110 8.63 12.00 -11.72
N ASN A 111 8.94 11.57 -12.95
CA ASN A 111 10.09 10.71 -13.28
C ASN A 111 10.15 9.42 -12.44
N ILE A 112 9.00 8.86 -12.06
CA ILE A 112 8.92 7.66 -11.22
C ILE A 112 8.80 6.43 -12.14
N LYS A 113 9.79 5.54 -12.09
CA LYS A 113 9.77 4.24 -12.78
C LYS A 113 9.31 3.11 -11.84
N ASP A 114 9.87 3.08 -10.65
CA ASP A 114 9.53 2.13 -9.60
C ASP A 114 8.89 2.88 -8.45
N GLY A 115 7.57 2.80 -8.33
CA GLY A 115 6.83 3.62 -7.39
C GLY A 115 5.47 3.06 -7.01
N TYR A 116 4.79 3.80 -6.17
CA TYR A 116 3.44 3.51 -5.71
C TYR A 116 2.47 4.59 -6.20
N ILE A 117 1.34 4.16 -6.68
CA ILE A 117 0.28 5.03 -7.16
C ILE A 117 -0.93 4.89 -6.24
N ARG A 118 -1.41 6.00 -5.72
CA ARG A 118 -2.69 6.14 -5.07
C ARG A 118 -3.65 6.82 -6.04
N LEU A 119 -4.63 6.08 -6.53
CA LEU A 119 -5.71 6.58 -7.37
C LEU A 119 -6.98 6.67 -6.52
N ILE A 120 -7.62 7.82 -6.47
CA ILE A 120 -8.81 8.08 -5.66
C ILE A 120 -9.88 8.67 -6.56
N VAL A 121 -11.13 8.24 -6.36
CA VAL A 121 -12.32 8.91 -6.89
C VAL A 121 -13.25 9.21 -5.73
N THR A 122 -13.47 10.50 -5.44
CA THR A 122 -14.43 10.93 -4.43
C THR A 122 -15.77 11.25 -5.08
N ARG A 123 -16.85 11.28 -4.28
CA ARG A 123 -18.15 11.79 -4.72
C ARG A 123 -18.08 13.26 -5.14
N GLY A 124 -17.12 14.01 -4.64
CA GLY A 124 -16.97 15.44 -4.84
C GLY A 124 -17.71 16.30 -3.80
N ALA A 125 -17.59 17.61 -3.97
CA ALA A 125 -18.20 18.56 -3.07
C ALA A 125 -19.71 18.63 -3.26
N GLY A 126 -20.44 18.71 -2.13
CA GLY A 126 -21.90 18.79 -2.13
C GLY A 126 -22.45 19.50 -0.88
N ALA A 127 -23.77 19.44 -0.72
CA ALA A 127 -24.42 19.90 0.50
C ALA A 127 -24.13 18.94 1.66
N LEU A 128 -24.21 19.44 2.90
CA LEU A 128 -24.14 18.56 4.08
C LEU A 128 -25.34 17.61 4.09
N GLY A 129 -25.10 16.35 4.43
CA GLY A 129 -26.08 15.28 4.43
C GLY A 129 -25.64 14.10 3.54
N LEU A 130 -26.40 13.01 3.54
CA LEU A 130 -25.99 11.72 2.95
C LEU A 130 -26.53 11.47 1.55
N ASP A 131 -27.27 12.41 0.96
CA ASP A 131 -27.85 12.24 -0.37
C ASP A 131 -26.77 12.42 -1.46
N PRO A 132 -26.38 11.34 -2.18
CA PRO A 132 -25.31 11.41 -3.18
C PRO A 132 -25.68 12.28 -4.38
N ASN A 133 -26.97 12.54 -4.63
CA ASN A 133 -27.42 13.41 -5.71
C ASN A 133 -27.13 14.90 -5.45
N LYS A 134 -26.72 15.26 -4.24
CA LYS A 134 -26.30 16.63 -3.89
C LYS A 134 -24.85 16.94 -4.22
N CYS A 135 -24.11 15.99 -4.77
CA CYS A 135 -22.72 16.14 -5.22
C CYS A 135 -22.67 16.13 -6.76
N ALA A 136 -22.31 17.27 -7.36
CA ALA A 136 -22.39 17.43 -8.81
C ALA A 136 -21.13 17.00 -9.57
N SER A 137 -19.98 16.89 -8.91
CA SER A 137 -18.68 16.78 -9.58
C SER A 137 -17.73 15.85 -8.85
N PRO A 138 -17.76 14.55 -9.13
CA PRO A 138 -16.76 13.61 -8.62
C PRO A 138 -15.33 14.06 -8.93
N GLN A 139 -14.41 13.86 -7.98
CA GLN A 139 -13.01 14.24 -8.16
C GLN A 139 -12.16 13.00 -8.42
N VAL A 140 -11.30 13.07 -9.42
CA VAL A 140 -10.28 12.07 -9.72
C VAL A 140 -8.92 12.57 -9.26
N ILE A 141 -8.26 11.85 -8.37
CA ILE A 141 -6.96 12.25 -7.80
C ILE A 141 -5.97 11.11 -8.05
N VAL A 142 -4.80 11.43 -8.64
CA VAL A 142 -3.70 10.50 -8.79
C VAL A 142 -2.45 11.05 -8.13
N ILE A 143 -1.92 10.30 -7.17
CA ILE A 143 -0.68 10.56 -6.48
C ILE A 143 0.30 9.46 -6.86
N ALA A 144 1.49 9.81 -7.35
CA ALA A 144 2.59 8.88 -7.55
C ALA A 144 3.77 9.29 -6.67
N ASP A 145 4.28 8.36 -5.86
CA ASP A 145 5.38 8.60 -4.95
C ASP A 145 6.20 7.31 -4.75
N HIS A 146 7.36 7.41 -4.14
CA HIS A 146 8.12 6.25 -3.71
C HIS A 146 7.52 5.71 -2.41
N ILE A 147 7.44 4.37 -2.31
CA ILE A 147 6.99 3.70 -1.09
C ILE A 147 7.97 2.59 -0.72
N GLN A 148 8.27 2.51 0.57
CA GLN A 148 8.85 1.35 1.20
C GLN A 148 7.96 1.01 2.40
N LEU A 149 7.05 0.04 2.21
CA LEU A 149 6.04 -0.28 3.22
C LEU A 149 6.68 -0.92 4.46
N TYR A 150 7.62 -1.86 4.24
CA TYR A 150 8.37 -2.52 5.30
C TYR A 150 9.87 -2.42 5.04
N PRO A 151 10.72 -2.37 6.09
CA PRO A 151 12.17 -2.51 5.97
C PRO A 151 12.56 -3.82 5.28
N LYS A 152 13.71 -3.83 4.61
CA LYS A 152 14.21 -5.01 3.87
C LYS A 152 14.36 -6.24 4.77
N GLU A 153 14.78 -6.03 6.01
CA GLU A 153 14.97 -7.06 7.03
C GLU A 153 13.68 -7.84 7.33
N MET A 154 12.50 -7.19 7.18
CA MET A 154 11.21 -7.83 7.36
C MET A 154 10.83 -8.74 6.17
N TYR A 155 11.27 -8.41 4.96
CA TYR A 155 11.11 -9.33 3.81
C TYR A 155 12.05 -10.54 3.91
N GLU A 156 13.23 -10.37 4.46
CA GLU A 156 14.23 -11.43 4.64
C GLU A 156 13.95 -12.30 5.87
N GLY A 157 13.52 -11.69 6.97
CA GLY A 157 13.31 -12.35 8.27
C GLY A 157 11.86 -12.78 8.53
N GLY A 158 10.90 -12.14 7.88
CA GLY A 158 9.47 -12.35 8.10
C GLY A 158 8.88 -11.47 9.21
N LEU A 159 7.55 -11.31 9.15
CA LEU A 159 6.78 -10.52 10.08
C LEU A 159 6.38 -11.32 11.33
N SER A 160 6.26 -10.60 12.45
CA SER A 160 5.46 -11.02 13.59
C SER A 160 4.14 -10.23 13.56
N ILE A 161 3.00 -10.91 13.67
CA ILE A 161 1.68 -10.29 13.68
C ILE A 161 0.85 -10.78 14.86
N ILE A 162 -0.21 -10.06 15.19
CA ILE A 162 -1.23 -10.48 16.16
C ILE A 162 -2.58 -10.72 15.46
N THR A 163 -3.48 -11.42 16.14
CA THR A 163 -4.90 -11.39 15.80
C THR A 163 -5.56 -10.22 16.51
N ALA A 164 -6.15 -9.28 15.73
CA ALA A 164 -6.88 -8.15 16.29
C ALA A 164 -8.19 -8.62 16.96
N SER A 165 -8.65 -7.88 17.96
CA SER A 165 -9.98 -8.01 18.53
C SER A 165 -11.04 -7.34 17.67
N THR A 166 -10.65 -6.30 16.92
CA THR A 166 -11.48 -5.65 15.89
C THR A 166 -11.78 -6.64 14.78
N ILE A 167 -13.06 -7.04 14.65
CA ILE A 167 -13.50 -7.91 13.56
C ILE A 167 -13.58 -7.17 12.23
N ARG A 168 -13.37 -7.91 11.13
CA ARG A 168 -13.51 -7.39 9.77
C ARG A 168 -14.96 -6.99 9.48
N ASN A 169 -15.15 -5.91 8.72
CA ASN A 169 -16.48 -5.47 8.30
C ASN A 169 -17.31 -6.64 7.76
N HIS A 170 -18.53 -6.76 8.27
CA HIS A 170 -19.49 -7.73 7.75
C HIS A 170 -19.94 -7.32 6.35
N SER A 171 -19.98 -8.28 5.41
CA SER A 171 -20.32 -8.03 4.01
C SER A 171 -21.70 -7.39 3.78
N ALA A 172 -22.66 -7.62 4.70
CA ALA A 172 -23.98 -7.00 4.65
C ALA A 172 -24.00 -5.57 5.24
N ALA A 173 -22.95 -5.15 5.97
CA ALA A 173 -22.86 -3.79 6.50
C ALA A 173 -22.06 -2.89 5.54
N LEU A 174 -20.78 -3.21 5.32
CA LEU A 174 -19.92 -2.55 4.34
C LEU A 174 -19.03 -3.62 3.72
N ASN A 175 -19.39 -4.07 2.51
CA ASN A 175 -18.70 -5.18 1.87
C ASN A 175 -17.23 -4.86 1.59
N PRO A 176 -16.25 -5.63 2.15
CA PRO A 176 -14.83 -5.41 1.93
C PRO A 176 -14.36 -5.48 0.47
N ARG A 177 -15.16 -6.09 -0.42
CA ARG A 177 -14.88 -6.09 -1.87
C ARG A 177 -15.03 -4.70 -2.49
N ILE A 178 -15.77 -3.79 -1.84
CA ILE A 178 -15.81 -2.37 -2.21
C ILE A 178 -14.56 -1.71 -1.63
N LYS A 179 -13.63 -1.34 -2.49
CA LYS A 179 -12.42 -0.64 -2.06
C LYS A 179 -12.73 0.85 -1.84
N SER A 180 -13.57 1.13 -0.82
CA SER A 180 -14.03 2.46 -0.46
C SER A 180 -13.01 3.23 0.38
N LEU A 181 -13.24 4.52 0.58
CA LEU A 181 -12.43 5.36 1.47
C LEU A 181 -12.68 5.09 2.97
N ASN A 182 -13.59 4.18 3.32
CA ASN A 182 -13.93 3.83 4.71
C ASN A 182 -12.95 2.79 5.27
N TYR A 183 -11.75 3.22 5.63
CA TYR A 183 -10.69 2.34 6.14
C TYR A 183 -10.54 2.35 7.66
N LEU A 184 -11.46 2.97 8.39
CA LEU A 184 -11.35 3.07 9.85
C LEU A 184 -11.34 1.70 10.54
N ASN A 185 -12.12 0.71 10.07
CA ASN A 185 -12.07 -0.66 10.58
C ASN A 185 -10.66 -1.27 10.48
N ASN A 186 -9.98 -1.09 9.33
CA ASN A 186 -8.60 -1.55 9.13
C ASN A 186 -7.62 -0.78 10.01
N ILE A 187 -7.81 0.54 10.18
CA ILE A 187 -6.97 1.39 11.04
C ILE A 187 -7.11 0.97 12.50
N MET A 188 -8.31 0.66 13.00
CA MET A 188 -8.52 0.17 14.36
C MET A 188 -7.74 -1.12 14.63
N ALA A 189 -7.82 -2.11 13.74
CA ALA A 189 -7.03 -3.34 13.86
C ALA A 189 -5.52 -3.07 13.75
N LYS A 190 -5.10 -2.12 12.90
CA LYS A 190 -3.70 -1.69 12.78
C LYS A 190 -3.18 -1.10 14.07
N ILE A 191 -3.99 -0.29 14.78
CA ILE A 191 -3.63 0.29 16.09
C ILE A 191 -3.38 -0.83 17.11
N GLU A 192 -4.22 -1.87 17.15
CA GLU A 192 -3.99 -3.03 18.03
C GLU A 192 -2.64 -3.71 17.74
N GLY A 193 -2.33 -3.92 16.45
CA GLY A 193 -1.03 -4.45 16.02
C GLY A 193 0.13 -3.61 16.51
N LEU A 194 0.07 -2.30 16.31
CA LEU A 194 1.12 -1.35 16.73
C LEU A 194 1.28 -1.31 18.25
N GLN A 195 0.17 -1.34 19.03
CA GLN A 195 0.21 -1.41 20.48
C GLN A 195 0.86 -2.70 21.01
N ALA A 196 0.73 -3.80 20.24
CA ALA A 196 1.39 -5.08 20.54
C ALA A 196 2.84 -5.17 20.02
N GLY A 197 3.39 -4.09 19.46
CA GLY A 197 4.74 -4.07 18.86
C GLY A 197 4.84 -4.79 17.52
N CYS A 198 3.71 -5.03 16.85
CA CYS A 198 3.62 -5.65 15.53
C CYS A 198 3.26 -4.62 14.46
N VAL A 199 3.83 -4.79 13.25
CA VAL A 199 3.55 -3.87 12.13
C VAL A 199 2.28 -4.23 11.36
N GLU A 200 1.66 -5.39 11.65
CA GLU A 200 0.44 -5.85 10.98
C GLU A 200 -0.42 -6.68 11.94
N ALA A 201 -1.72 -6.78 11.63
CA ALA A 201 -2.67 -7.55 12.43
C ALA A 201 -3.62 -8.36 11.54
N LEU A 202 -3.85 -9.60 11.92
CA LEU A 202 -4.83 -10.51 11.33
C LEU A 202 -6.22 -10.15 11.83
N MET A 203 -7.19 -10.04 10.94
CA MET A 203 -8.59 -9.80 11.26
C MET A 203 -9.43 -11.06 11.02
N LEU A 204 -10.33 -11.33 11.95
CA LEU A 204 -11.33 -12.38 11.81
C LEU A 204 -12.68 -11.77 11.40
N ASN A 205 -13.51 -12.54 10.72
CA ASN A 205 -14.88 -12.16 10.45
C ASN A 205 -15.81 -12.45 11.66
N ALA A 206 -17.09 -12.09 11.55
CA ALA A 206 -18.06 -12.28 12.61
C ALA A 206 -18.33 -13.76 12.99
N LYS A 207 -17.90 -14.72 12.15
CA LYS A 207 -18.00 -16.17 12.45
C LYS A 207 -16.74 -16.70 13.16
N GLY A 208 -15.70 -15.85 13.39
CA GLY A 208 -14.42 -16.26 13.93
C GLY A 208 -13.49 -16.91 12.89
N GLU A 209 -13.83 -16.83 11.62
CA GLU A 209 -13.00 -17.30 10.52
C GLU A 209 -11.98 -16.23 10.14
N VAL A 210 -10.82 -16.65 9.63
CA VAL A 210 -9.78 -15.76 9.10
C VAL A 210 -10.33 -15.01 7.90
N ALA A 211 -10.21 -13.68 7.92
CA ALA A 211 -10.51 -12.84 6.78
C ALA A 211 -9.19 -12.43 6.08
N GLU A 212 -8.61 -11.32 6.45
CA GLU A 212 -7.39 -10.76 5.87
C GLU A 212 -6.64 -9.95 6.94
N CYS A 213 -5.48 -9.42 6.62
CA CYS A 213 -4.80 -8.45 7.47
C CYS A 213 -5.27 -7.01 7.20
N THR A 214 -4.68 -6.01 7.88
CA THR A 214 -5.20 -4.63 7.81
C THR A 214 -5.06 -4.00 6.42
N GLY A 215 -4.08 -4.43 5.62
CA GLY A 215 -3.86 -3.93 4.25
C GLY A 215 -3.58 -5.03 3.23
N ASP A 216 -3.56 -6.30 3.65
CA ASP A 216 -3.02 -7.42 2.88
C ASP A 216 -3.91 -8.66 3.01
N ASN A 217 -3.98 -9.47 1.94
CA ASN A 217 -4.56 -10.81 2.02
C ASN A 217 -3.58 -11.79 2.67
N ILE A 218 -4.09 -12.88 3.24
CA ILE A 218 -3.28 -13.90 3.92
C ILE A 218 -3.32 -15.22 3.16
N PHE A 219 -2.17 -15.91 3.12
CA PHE A 219 -2.00 -17.25 2.60
C PHE A 219 -1.35 -18.16 3.64
N LEU A 220 -1.79 -19.41 3.66
CA LEU A 220 -1.24 -20.48 4.48
C LEU A 220 -0.73 -21.59 3.58
N VAL A 221 0.40 -22.19 3.94
CA VAL A 221 0.89 -23.43 3.32
C VAL A 221 0.83 -24.54 4.35
N LYS A 222 0.21 -25.65 4.00
CA LYS A 222 0.20 -26.88 4.79
C LYS A 222 0.38 -28.08 3.89
N LYS A 223 1.38 -28.94 4.17
CA LYS A 223 1.69 -30.14 3.36
C LYS A 223 1.76 -29.82 1.86
N ARG A 224 2.40 -28.70 1.50
CA ARG A 224 2.57 -28.17 0.12
C ARG A 224 1.27 -27.72 -0.56
N ARG A 225 0.15 -27.66 0.12
CA ARG A 225 -1.10 -27.06 -0.35
C ARG A 225 -1.13 -25.60 0.03
N LEU A 226 -1.45 -24.72 -0.93
CA LEU A 226 -1.65 -23.28 -0.71
C LEU A 226 -3.12 -23.02 -0.41
N MET A 227 -3.40 -22.33 0.68
CA MET A 227 -4.75 -22.01 1.13
C MET A 227 -4.89 -20.51 1.40
N THR A 228 -6.05 -19.96 1.09
CA THR A 228 -6.40 -18.55 1.37
C THR A 228 -7.90 -18.45 1.66
N PRO A 229 -8.34 -17.47 2.46
CA PRO A 229 -9.76 -17.24 2.68
C PRO A 229 -10.51 -16.95 1.37
N PRO A 230 -11.77 -17.42 1.22
CA PRO A 230 -12.63 -17.11 0.08
C PRO A 230 -13.19 -15.68 0.20
N LEU A 231 -13.76 -15.17 -0.88
CA LEU A 231 -14.27 -13.79 -0.93
C LEU A 231 -15.41 -13.52 0.07
N ASP A 232 -16.20 -14.52 0.40
CA ASP A 232 -17.29 -14.44 1.37
C ASP A 232 -16.83 -14.45 2.84
N ALA A 233 -15.55 -14.73 3.08
CA ALA A 233 -14.92 -14.50 4.40
C ALA A 233 -14.86 -13.02 4.80
N GLY A 234 -15.16 -12.10 3.88
CA GLY A 234 -15.11 -10.65 4.12
C GLY A 234 -13.75 -10.06 3.80
N ILE A 235 -13.16 -10.46 2.70
CA ILE A 235 -11.87 -9.98 2.20
C ILE A 235 -12.02 -9.07 0.99
N LEU A 236 -11.01 -8.24 0.73
CA LEU A 236 -10.81 -7.63 -0.57
C LEU A 236 -10.28 -8.68 -1.56
N GLU A 237 -10.83 -8.68 -2.77
CA GLU A 237 -10.29 -9.46 -3.88
C GLU A 237 -8.97 -8.84 -4.38
N GLY A 238 -7.85 -9.27 -3.80
CA GLY A 238 -6.53 -8.67 -4.03
C GLY A 238 -5.97 -9.01 -5.41
N ILE A 239 -5.47 -7.99 -6.15
CA ILE A 239 -4.81 -8.21 -7.44
C ILE A 239 -3.50 -9.01 -7.25
N THR A 240 -2.73 -8.69 -6.22
CA THR A 240 -1.53 -9.47 -5.87
C THR A 240 -1.89 -10.88 -5.39
N ARG A 241 -3.00 -11.02 -4.61
CA ARG A 241 -3.54 -12.32 -4.22
C ARG A 241 -3.82 -13.20 -5.45
N ASN A 242 -4.56 -12.68 -6.42
CA ASN A 242 -4.90 -13.41 -7.64
C ASN A 242 -3.65 -13.78 -8.44
N ALA A 243 -2.69 -12.87 -8.60
CA ALA A 243 -1.43 -13.14 -9.28
C ALA A 243 -0.63 -14.27 -8.60
N VAL A 244 -0.59 -14.30 -7.26
CA VAL A 244 0.10 -15.36 -6.50
C VAL A 244 -0.62 -16.72 -6.65
N MET A 245 -1.96 -16.74 -6.68
CA MET A 245 -2.72 -17.97 -6.95
C MET A 245 -2.44 -18.51 -8.36
N GLU A 246 -2.40 -17.64 -9.38
CA GLU A 246 -2.01 -18.00 -10.74
C GLU A 246 -0.59 -18.58 -10.81
N LEU A 247 0.37 -17.93 -10.15
CA LEU A 247 1.77 -18.40 -10.08
C LEU A 247 1.91 -19.76 -9.39
N ALA A 248 1.18 -19.97 -8.28
CA ALA A 248 1.18 -21.23 -7.56
C ALA A 248 0.58 -22.37 -8.39
N ALA A 249 -0.58 -22.11 -9.02
CA ALA A 249 -1.22 -23.08 -9.93
C ALA A 249 -0.32 -23.41 -11.13
N GLY A 250 0.31 -22.39 -11.73
CA GLY A 250 1.29 -22.57 -12.82
C GLY A 250 2.55 -23.33 -12.41
N ALA A 251 2.86 -23.37 -11.11
CA ALA A 251 3.93 -24.18 -10.52
C ALA A 251 3.48 -25.61 -10.14
N GLY A 252 2.24 -25.99 -10.47
CA GLY A 252 1.69 -27.31 -10.15
C GLY A 252 1.30 -27.48 -8.67
N MET A 253 1.10 -26.40 -7.92
CA MET A 253 0.64 -26.46 -6.54
C MET A 253 -0.89 -26.56 -6.49
N GLU A 254 -1.39 -27.33 -5.52
CA GLU A 254 -2.81 -27.27 -5.16
C GLU A 254 -3.11 -25.92 -4.48
N VAL A 255 -4.04 -25.17 -5.06
CA VAL A 255 -4.51 -23.88 -4.51
C VAL A 255 -5.97 -24.02 -4.11
N ALA A 256 -6.31 -23.64 -2.86
CA ALA A 256 -7.65 -23.73 -2.34
C ALA A 256 -8.10 -22.45 -1.67
N GLU A 257 -9.27 -21.94 -2.09
CA GLU A 257 -10.03 -20.95 -1.34
C GLU A 257 -10.95 -21.68 -0.37
N MET A 258 -10.78 -21.46 0.94
CA MET A 258 -11.56 -22.17 1.96
C MET A 258 -11.65 -21.38 3.26
N ALA A 259 -12.71 -21.63 4.04
CA ALA A 259 -12.80 -21.09 5.38
C ALA A 259 -11.63 -21.60 6.24
N LEU A 260 -10.95 -20.68 6.89
CA LEU A 260 -9.79 -20.92 7.73
C LEU A 260 -10.05 -20.35 9.12
N THR A 261 -9.46 -20.96 10.13
CA THR A 261 -9.54 -20.53 11.52
C THR A 261 -8.15 -20.16 12.05
N LYS A 262 -8.07 -19.60 13.25
CA LYS A 262 -6.77 -19.37 13.91
C LYS A 262 -5.98 -20.68 14.12
N HIS A 263 -6.69 -21.80 14.32
CA HIS A 263 -6.02 -23.09 14.41
C HIS A 263 -5.21 -23.39 13.15
N ASP A 264 -5.79 -23.20 11.96
CA ASP A 264 -5.12 -23.45 10.68
C ASP A 264 -3.90 -22.56 10.51
N VAL A 265 -4.00 -21.27 10.94
CA VAL A 265 -2.86 -20.34 10.94
C VAL A 265 -1.73 -20.83 11.85
N TYR A 266 -2.06 -21.25 13.10
CA TYR A 266 -1.05 -21.65 14.08
C TYR A 266 -0.31 -22.94 13.73
N VAL A 267 -0.97 -23.85 13.01
CA VAL A 267 -0.38 -25.12 12.61
C VAL A 267 0.14 -25.13 11.17
N ALA A 268 0.08 -24.00 10.48
CA ALA A 268 0.61 -23.87 9.12
C ALA A 268 2.12 -24.14 9.07
N ASP A 269 2.59 -24.68 7.95
CA ASP A 269 4.02 -24.86 7.71
C ASP A 269 4.68 -23.54 7.31
N GLU A 270 3.93 -22.70 6.52
CA GLU A 270 4.32 -21.34 6.16
C GLU A 270 3.09 -20.43 6.15
N VAL A 271 3.28 -19.15 6.44
CA VAL A 271 2.28 -18.09 6.29
C VAL A 271 2.93 -16.90 5.59
N PHE A 272 2.20 -16.26 4.70
CA PHE A 272 2.63 -15.00 4.09
C PHE A 272 1.45 -14.10 3.74
N LEU A 273 1.72 -12.82 3.54
CA LEU A 273 0.75 -11.81 3.15
C LEU A 273 1.01 -11.32 1.73
N THR A 274 -0.05 -10.81 1.10
CA THR A 274 0.04 -10.24 -0.25
C THR A 274 -0.73 -8.92 -0.35
N GLY A 275 -0.09 -7.93 -0.95
CA GLY A 275 -0.70 -6.63 -1.23
C GLY A 275 0.08 -5.86 -2.27
N SER A 276 -0.56 -4.88 -2.95
CA SER A 276 0.16 -4.10 -3.98
C SER A 276 1.36 -3.34 -3.41
N ALA A 277 1.28 -2.86 -2.16
CA ALA A 277 2.40 -2.19 -1.49
C ALA A 277 3.37 -3.18 -0.85
N ALA A 278 2.85 -4.25 -0.23
CA ALA A 278 3.63 -5.28 0.48
C ALA A 278 4.26 -6.31 -0.46
N GLU A 279 3.75 -6.45 -1.70
CA GLU A 279 4.12 -7.54 -2.62
C GLU A 279 3.79 -8.92 -2.00
N VAL A 280 4.80 -9.74 -1.76
CA VAL A 280 4.70 -11.00 -1.03
C VAL A 280 5.63 -10.91 0.18
N ILE A 281 5.09 -10.96 1.40
CA ILE A 281 5.88 -10.83 2.61
C ILE A 281 5.60 -12.00 3.57
N PRO A 282 6.64 -12.72 4.04
CA PRO A 282 6.47 -13.85 4.93
C PRO A 282 6.02 -13.43 6.33
N VAL A 283 5.25 -14.30 6.99
CA VAL A 283 4.89 -14.20 8.41
C VAL A 283 5.47 -15.40 9.13
N VAL A 284 6.28 -15.16 10.15
CA VAL A 284 7.00 -16.19 10.89
C VAL A 284 6.50 -16.36 12.33
N LYS A 285 5.60 -15.47 12.77
CA LYS A 285 5.04 -15.51 14.13
C LYS A 285 3.64 -14.89 14.14
N VAL A 286 2.68 -15.57 14.78
CA VAL A 286 1.31 -15.09 14.97
C VAL A 286 0.89 -15.33 16.42
N ASP A 287 0.38 -14.30 17.12
CA ASP A 287 -0.04 -14.36 18.52
C ASP A 287 1.01 -15.04 19.41
N SER A 288 2.27 -14.65 19.26
CA SER A 288 3.44 -15.23 19.95
C SER A 288 3.77 -16.69 19.59
N ARG A 289 3.06 -17.33 18.65
CA ARG A 289 3.35 -18.70 18.17
C ARG A 289 4.23 -18.63 16.94
N VAL A 290 5.32 -19.38 16.97
CA VAL A 290 6.24 -19.52 15.82
C VAL A 290 5.53 -20.35 14.74
N ILE A 291 5.60 -19.87 13.49
CA ILE A 291 5.13 -20.59 12.31
C ILE A 291 6.28 -21.36 11.70
N GLY A 292 6.06 -22.64 11.42
CA GLY A 292 7.12 -23.54 10.90
C GLY A 292 8.32 -23.57 11.83
N ASP A 293 9.49 -23.23 11.30
CA ASP A 293 10.76 -23.12 12.03
C ASP A 293 11.11 -21.67 12.44
N GLY A 294 10.18 -20.72 12.26
CA GLY A 294 10.38 -19.29 12.56
C GLY A 294 11.14 -18.54 11.47
N LYS A 295 11.22 -19.10 10.28
CA LYS A 295 11.86 -18.47 9.11
C LYS A 295 10.94 -18.51 7.90
N PRO A 296 11.13 -17.61 6.91
CA PRO A 296 10.41 -17.70 5.65
C PRO A 296 10.62 -19.06 4.99
N GLY A 297 9.52 -19.75 4.69
CA GLY A 297 9.57 -21.10 4.15
C GLY A 297 9.93 -21.14 2.65
N PRO A 298 10.27 -22.32 2.12
CA PRO A 298 10.73 -22.48 0.74
C PRO A 298 9.66 -22.15 -0.30
N ILE A 299 8.37 -22.43 -0.03
CA ILE A 299 7.27 -22.13 -0.95
C ILE A 299 7.03 -20.62 -1.03
N THR A 300 7.02 -19.94 0.12
CA THR A 300 6.92 -18.48 0.17
C THR A 300 8.05 -17.82 -0.61
N ARG A 301 9.29 -18.30 -0.45
CA ARG A 301 10.45 -17.76 -1.19
C ARG A 301 10.35 -18.01 -2.70
N ASP A 302 9.91 -19.18 -3.13
CA ASP A 302 9.71 -19.49 -4.56
C ASP A 302 8.62 -18.60 -5.17
N LEU A 303 7.47 -18.45 -4.50
CA LEU A 303 6.39 -17.59 -4.96
C LEU A 303 6.80 -16.11 -5.00
N THR A 304 7.58 -15.65 -4.02
CA THR A 304 8.15 -14.29 -4.02
C THR A 304 9.07 -14.09 -5.23
N ALA A 305 9.96 -15.04 -5.51
CA ALA A 305 10.86 -14.95 -6.67
C ALA A 305 10.11 -14.94 -8.01
N ARG A 306 9.07 -15.79 -8.14
CA ARG A 306 8.19 -15.82 -9.31
C ARG A 306 7.41 -14.52 -9.46
N PHE A 307 6.90 -13.96 -8.36
CA PHE A 307 6.20 -12.67 -8.37
C PHE A 307 7.13 -11.54 -8.83
N HIS A 308 8.35 -11.47 -8.30
CA HIS A 308 9.33 -10.47 -8.73
C HIS A 308 9.75 -10.63 -10.20
N LYS A 309 9.76 -11.84 -10.74
CA LYS A 309 9.96 -12.07 -12.17
C LYS A 309 8.78 -11.53 -12.97
N LEU A 310 7.56 -11.90 -12.60
CA LEU A 310 6.33 -11.46 -13.27
C LEU A 310 6.18 -9.93 -13.31
N THR A 311 6.58 -9.21 -12.26
CA THR A 311 6.49 -7.74 -12.21
C THR A 311 7.50 -7.01 -13.08
N ARG A 312 8.53 -7.71 -13.61
CA ARG A 312 9.59 -7.15 -14.45
C ARG A 312 9.47 -7.54 -15.94
N GLU A 313 8.54 -8.41 -16.27
CA GLU A 313 8.16 -8.75 -17.65
C GLU A 313 7.18 -7.70 -18.23
#